data_695d1f6b7f960f394e96bfc4b2c991c3
#
_entry.id   695d1f6b7f960f394e96bfc4b2c991c3
#
_cell.length_a   1.000
_cell.length_b   1.000
_cell.length_c   1.000
_cell.angle_alpha   90.00
_cell.angle_beta   90.00
_cell.angle_gamma   90.00
#
_symmetry.space_group_name_H-M   'P 1'
#
loop_
_entity.id
_entity.type
_entity.pdbx_description
1 polymer ?
#
loop_
_entity_poly.entity_id
_entity_poly.type
_entity_poly.pdbx_seq_one_letter_code
_entity_poly.pdbx_strand_id
1 'polypeptide(L)'
;MNNLPKLYFTMETYLFPMLEEEIGEITAKMKEFLRIIEMVKPSRFINNALRWCGLGRPMKDREKMLRAFFLKAVYDLPTTKGLIENLKTNPSLRRLCGWEYRGEVPSEATFSRAFGIFAQEKICDAIHALIVREKYTEKLVGHASLDSTAIIGREKACRKNTPKLKLKKKRGRKSKAEKAALSEQEIAEVKTRRLELQPHRTLAENLADLPQGCDWGGKRDSKGKTSYWCGYKLHLAVGDGEVPLAAILSSASLHDSQAAIPLMQMSSARATILYDLADSAYDAEEIKTFSEKLGHVPVIDPNPRRGNKVELAPARKVRYRERSTVERVNSDLKDNYGARHVRVKGHWKVLCHLMFGVIAITVKQLFNMLE
;
A
#
# COMPACT_ATOMS: atom_id res chain seq x y z
N MET A 1 12.07 0.76 -21.14
CA MET A 1 10.99 -0.25 -21.40
C MET A 1 9.75 0.40 -22.00
N ASN A 2 9.87 0.96 -23.17
CA ASN A 2 8.74 1.66 -23.79
C ASN A 2 7.87 0.76 -24.64
N ASN A 3 7.64 -0.49 -24.19
CA ASN A 3 7.00 -1.46 -25.07
C ASN A 3 5.90 -2.30 -24.40
N LEU A 4 5.08 -1.66 -23.53
CA LEU A 4 3.91 -2.33 -22.99
C LEU A 4 2.94 -2.77 -24.10
N PRO A 5 2.67 -1.95 -25.17
CA PRO A 5 1.89 -2.42 -26.33
C PRO A 5 2.50 -3.63 -27.02
N LYS A 6 3.82 -3.68 -27.18
CA LYS A 6 4.50 -4.85 -27.77
C LYS A 6 4.40 -6.07 -26.85
N LEU A 7 4.55 -5.90 -25.54
CA LEU A 7 4.36 -6.98 -24.57
C LEU A 7 2.93 -7.52 -24.63
N TYR A 8 1.93 -6.64 -24.63
CA TYR A 8 0.52 -7.00 -24.77
C TYR A 8 0.30 -7.82 -26.06
N PHE A 9 0.74 -7.29 -27.20
CA PHE A 9 0.64 -8.00 -28.49
C PHE A 9 1.31 -9.36 -28.45
N THR A 10 2.54 -9.45 -27.92
CA THR A 10 3.27 -10.72 -27.82
C THR A 10 2.53 -11.74 -26.95
N MET A 11 1.93 -11.30 -25.86
CA MET A 11 1.18 -12.18 -24.96
C MET A 11 -0.12 -12.69 -25.60
N GLU A 12 -0.89 -11.81 -26.23
CA GLU A 12 -2.17 -12.18 -26.84
C GLU A 12 -1.97 -13.03 -28.12
N THR A 13 -0.95 -12.72 -28.92
CA THR A 13 -0.76 -13.37 -30.23
C THR A 13 0.05 -14.66 -30.15
N TYR A 14 1.00 -14.77 -29.23
CA TYR A 14 1.92 -15.91 -29.19
C TYR A 14 1.88 -16.68 -27.87
N LEU A 15 2.00 -15.99 -26.72
CA LEU A 15 2.16 -16.67 -25.43
C LEU A 15 0.90 -17.42 -25.01
N PHE A 16 -0.25 -16.76 -25.07
CA PHE A 16 -1.49 -17.40 -24.61
C PHE A 16 -1.91 -18.57 -25.50
N PRO A 17 -1.92 -18.47 -26.85
CA PRO A 17 -2.20 -19.62 -27.71
C PRO A 17 -1.25 -20.79 -27.49
N MET A 18 0.06 -20.53 -27.38
CA MET A 18 1.05 -21.58 -27.10
C MET A 18 0.79 -22.29 -25.75
N LEU A 19 0.44 -21.52 -24.71
CA LEU A 19 0.14 -22.10 -23.40
C LEU A 19 -1.20 -22.86 -23.42
N GLU A 20 -2.20 -22.43 -24.20
CA GLU A 20 -3.47 -23.14 -24.37
C GLU A 20 -3.26 -24.52 -25.00
N GLU A 21 -2.34 -24.67 -25.92
CA GLU A 21 -1.95 -25.97 -26.49
C GLU A 21 -1.29 -26.88 -25.43
N GLU A 22 -0.46 -26.32 -24.55
CA GLU A 22 0.30 -27.11 -23.57
C GLU A 22 -0.48 -27.48 -22.30
N ILE A 23 -1.29 -26.56 -21.77
CA ILE A 23 -1.92 -26.71 -20.45
C ILE A 23 -3.46 -26.68 -20.50
N GLY A 24 -4.05 -26.56 -21.69
CA GLY A 24 -5.48 -26.43 -21.89
C GLY A 24 -5.99 -25.00 -21.72
N GLU A 25 -7.29 -24.79 -21.70
CA GLU A 25 -7.95 -23.48 -21.66
C GLU A 25 -7.40 -22.57 -20.57
N ILE A 26 -7.00 -21.34 -20.95
CA ILE A 26 -6.46 -20.32 -20.06
C ILE A 26 -7.59 -19.37 -19.61
N THR A 27 -7.93 -19.42 -18.32
CA THR A 27 -8.93 -18.54 -17.72
C THR A 27 -8.48 -17.09 -17.64
N ALA A 28 -9.43 -16.15 -17.52
CA ALA A 28 -9.13 -14.72 -17.34
C ALA A 28 -8.16 -14.46 -16.16
N LYS A 29 -8.31 -15.17 -15.04
CA LYS A 29 -7.38 -15.06 -13.90
C LYS A 29 -5.99 -15.62 -14.20
N MET A 30 -5.86 -16.63 -15.02
CA MET A 30 -4.56 -17.12 -15.48
C MET A 30 -3.89 -16.09 -16.39
N LYS A 31 -4.62 -15.46 -17.33
CA LYS A 31 -4.12 -14.38 -18.17
C LYS A 31 -3.64 -13.19 -17.33
N GLU A 32 -4.43 -12.77 -16.34
CA GLU A 32 -4.05 -11.71 -15.40
C GLU A 32 -2.77 -12.09 -14.63
N PHE A 33 -2.68 -13.29 -14.09
CA PHE A 33 -1.48 -13.78 -13.41
C PHE A 33 -0.24 -13.76 -14.33
N LEU A 34 -0.36 -14.23 -15.57
CA LEU A 34 0.72 -14.23 -16.55
C LEU A 34 1.16 -12.81 -16.91
N ARG A 35 0.22 -11.88 -17.11
CA ARG A 35 0.52 -10.47 -17.32
C ARG A 35 1.36 -9.89 -16.17
N ILE A 36 1.03 -10.27 -14.92
CA ILE A 36 1.81 -9.85 -13.74
C ILE A 36 3.21 -10.45 -13.79
N ILE A 37 3.36 -11.75 -14.03
CA ILE A 37 4.67 -12.41 -14.03
C ILE A 37 5.58 -11.86 -15.12
N GLU A 38 5.04 -11.62 -16.33
CA GLU A 38 5.81 -11.04 -17.44
C GLU A 38 6.20 -9.57 -17.19
N MET A 39 5.35 -8.80 -16.52
CA MET A 39 5.67 -7.41 -16.15
C MET A 39 6.69 -7.35 -15.02
N VAL A 40 6.48 -8.13 -13.96
CA VAL A 40 7.33 -8.15 -12.76
C VAL A 40 8.69 -8.75 -13.04
N LYS A 41 8.75 -9.82 -13.83
CA LYS A 41 9.96 -10.63 -14.07
C LYS A 41 10.64 -10.98 -12.73
N PRO A 42 10.05 -11.90 -11.93
CA PRO A 42 10.44 -12.17 -10.55
C PRO A 42 11.93 -12.48 -10.35
N SER A 43 12.59 -13.08 -11.35
CA SER A 43 14.03 -13.38 -11.33
C SER A 43 14.91 -12.14 -11.10
N ARG A 44 14.45 -10.94 -11.51
CA ARG A 44 15.18 -9.67 -11.31
C ARG A 44 15.33 -9.29 -9.84
N PHE A 45 14.44 -9.77 -8.98
CA PHE A 45 14.36 -9.42 -7.56
C PHE A 45 14.92 -10.50 -6.64
N ILE A 46 15.32 -11.67 -7.19
CA ILE A 46 15.95 -12.74 -6.43
C ILE A 46 17.46 -12.52 -6.44
N ASN A 47 17.92 -11.73 -5.46
CA ASN A 47 19.34 -11.42 -5.27
C ASN A 47 20.10 -12.56 -4.61
N ASN A 48 21.42 -12.41 -4.40
CA ASN A 48 22.30 -13.43 -3.82
C ASN A 48 21.89 -13.81 -2.38
N ALA A 49 21.31 -12.90 -1.60
CA ALA A 49 20.81 -13.21 -0.24
C ALA A 49 19.61 -14.17 -0.25
N LEU A 50 18.88 -14.23 -1.37
CA LEU A 50 17.74 -15.12 -1.59
C LEU A 50 18.10 -16.38 -2.36
N ARG A 51 19.37 -16.53 -2.76
CA ARG A 51 19.90 -17.72 -3.42
C ARG A 51 20.66 -18.58 -2.43
N TRP A 52 20.76 -19.87 -2.73
CA TRP A 52 21.56 -20.78 -1.95
C TRP A 52 23.06 -20.45 -2.10
N CYS A 53 23.75 -20.36 -0.94
CA CYS A 53 25.18 -20.02 -0.90
C CYS A 53 26.13 -21.23 -1.10
N GLY A 54 25.60 -22.43 -1.37
CA GLY A 54 26.39 -23.64 -1.53
C GLY A 54 26.62 -24.45 -0.25
N LEU A 55 26.29 -23.89 0.93
CA LEU A 55 26.45 -24.56 2.23
C LEU A 55 25.11 -25.10 2.72
N GLY A 56 25.13 -26.35 3.23
CA GLY A 56 23.96 -27.02 3.80
C GLY A 56 22.94 -27.48 2.74
N ARG A 57 21.69 -27.73 3.19
CA ARG A 57 20.61 -28.15 2.29
C ARG A 57 20.20 -27.04 1.36
N PRO A 58 20.10 -27.29 0.03
CA PRO A 58 19.62 -26.29 -0.92
C PRO A 58 18.29 -25.67 -0.51
N MET A 59 18.22 -24.35 -0.60
CA MET A 59 16.95 -23.63 -0.39
C MET A 59 15.98 -23.95 -1.53
N LYS A 60 14.70 -24.04 -1.21
CA LYS A 60 13.65 -24.12 -2.24
C LYS A 60 13.64 -22.83 -3.04
N ASP A 61 13.39 -22.97 -4.34
CA ASP A 61 13.38 -21.86 -5.30
C ASP A 61 12.48 -20.72 -4.86
N ARG A 62 13.06 -19.56 -4.63
CA ARG A 62 12.36 -18.34 -4.15
C ARG A 62 11.56 -17.68 -5.25
N GLU A 63 11.98 -17.79 -6.49
CA GLU A 63 11.25 -17.24 -7.63
C GLU A 63 9.89 -17.94 -7.79
N LYS A 64 9.87 -19.29 -7.78
CA LYS A 64 8.62 -20.06 -7.83
C LYS A 64 7.67 -19.72 -6.68
N MET A 65 8.22 -19.48 -5.49
CA MET A 65 7.40 -19.04 -4.34
C MET A 65 6.88 -17.62 -4.50
N LEU A 66 7.67 -16.71 -5.06
CA LEU A 66 7.22 -15.34 -5.33
C LEU A 66 6.07 -15.34 -6.35
N ARG A 67 6.20 -16.13 -7.43
CA ARG A 67 5.10 -16.39 -8.40
C ARG A 67 3.85 -16.92 -7.68
N ALA A 68 4.00 -17.89 -6.80
CA ALA A 68 2.86 -18.45 -6.08
C ALA A 68 2.16 -17.44 -5.14
N PHE A 69 2.88 -16.47 -4.56
CA PHE A 69 2.24 -15.40 -3.78
C PHE A 69 1.50 -14.39 -4.67
N PHE A 70 1.95 -14.12 -5.88
CA PHE A 70 1.15 -13.38 -6.87
C PHE A 70 -0.09 -14.16 -7.26
N LEU A 71 0.02 -15.47 -7.52
CA LEU A 71 -1.13 -16.34 -7.77
C LEU A 71 -2.15 -16.27 -6.61
N LYS A 72 -1.63 -16.31 -5.36
CA LYS A 72 -2.46 -16.20 -4.15
C LYS A 72 -3.29 -14.91 -4.14
N ALA A 73 -2.69 -13.77 -4.54
CA ALA A 73 -3.36 -12.48 -4.60
C ALA A 73 -4.43 -12.45 -5.70
N VAL A 74 -4.09 -12.86 -6.93
CA VAL A 74 -5.00 -12.86 -8.10
C VAL A 74 -6.22 -13.78 -7.87
N TYR A 75 -6.02 -14.90 -7.20
CA TYR A 75 -7.12 -15.84 -6.89
C TYR A 75 -7.81 -15.55 -5.55
N ASP A 76 -7.47 -14.44 -4.89
CA ASP A 76 -8.01 -14.04 -3.58
C ASP A 76 -7.99 -15.18 -2.55
N LEU A 77 -6.91 -15.97 -2.53
CA LEU A 77 -6.81 -17.11 -1.61
C LEU A 77 -6.47 -16.61 -0.20
N PRO A 78 -7.34 -16.82 0.79
CA PRO A 78 -7.15 -16.19 2.11
C PRO A 78 -5.98 -16.80 2.90
N THR A 79 -5.58 -18.05 2.62
CA THR A 79 -4.56 -18.77 3.38
C THR A 79 -3.48 -19.37 2.49
N THR A 80 -2.27 -19.52 3.05
CA THR A 80 -1.18 -20.26 2.39
C THR A 80 -1.51 -21.75 2.24
N LYS A 81 -2.30 -22.31 3.18
CA LYS A 81 -2.79 -23.70 3.07
C LYS A 81 -3.66 -23.88 1.83
N GLY A 82 -4.61 -22.96 1.60
CA GLY A 82 -5.46 -22.98 0.40
C GLY A 82 -4.66 -22.79 -0.89
N LEU A 83 -3.63 -21.94 -0.88
CA LEU A 83 -2.70 -21.81 -2.01
C LEU A 83 -2.00 -23.16 -2.31
N ILE A 84 -1.44 -23.82 -1.30
CA ILE A 84 -0.75 -25.11 -1.47
C ILE A 84 -1.71 -26.19 -1.97
N GLU A 85 -2.94 -26.20 -1.47
CA GLU A 85 -3.97 -27.13 -1.92
C GLU A 85 -4.26 -26.93 -3.42
N ASN A 86 -4.52 -25.69 -3.84
CA ASN A 86 -4.71 -25.34 -5.25
C ASN A 86 -3.51 -25.75 -6.13
N LEU A 87 -2.28 -25.48 -5.69
CA LEU A 87 -1.07 -25.87 -6.42
C LEU A 87 -0.90 -27.40 -6.53
N LYS A 88 -1.39 -28.16 -5.56
CA LYS A 88 -1.32 -29.61 -5.57
C LYS A 88 -2.42 -30.27 -6.40
N THR A 89 -3.61 -29.66 -6.45
CA THR A 89 -4.78 -30.19 -7.15
C THR A 89 -4.90 -29.75 -8.59
N ASN A 90 -4.42 -28.52 -8.90
CA ASN A 90 -4.48 -27.96 -10.26
C ASN A 90 -3.09 -27.98 -10.93
N PRO A 91 -2.87 -28.88 -11.93
CA PRO A 91 -1.60 -28.98 -12.65
C PRO A 91 -1.23 -27.69 -13.40
N SER A 92 -2.20 -27.02 -14.04
CA SER A 92 -1.95 -25.81 -14.82
C SER A 92 -1.44 -24.67 -13.92
N LEU A 93 -2.10 -24.40 -12.78
CA LEU A 93 -1.63 -23.37 -11.83
C LEU A 93 -0.25 -23.70 -11.25
N ARG A 94 0.00 -24.98 -10.99
CA ARG A 94 1.30 -25.44 -10.49
C ARG A 94 2.41 -25.20 -11.51
N ARG A 95 2.19 -25.55 -12.81
CA ARG A 95 3.15 -25.35 -13.91
C ARG A 95 3.39 -23.86 -14.16
N LEU A 96 2.34 -23.03 -14.17
CA LEU A 96 2.49 -21.57 -14.27
C LEU A 96 3.36 -20.97 -13.15
N CYS A 97 3.37 -21.57 -11.95
CA CYS A 97 4.29 -21.19 -10.88
C CYS A 97 5.70 -21.78 -11.04
N GLY A 98 5.91 -22.72 -11.98
CA GLY A 98 7.19 -23.33 -12.31
C GLY A 98 7.46 -24.68 -11.64
N TRP A 99 6.46 -25.35 -11.05
CA TRP A 99 6.57 -26.72 -10.51
C TRP A 99 5.91 -27.73 -11.45
N GLU A 100 6.66 -28.72 -11.87
CA GLU A 100 6.13 -29.78 -12.73
C GLU A 100 5.32 -30.79 -11.94
N TYR A 101 5.86 -31.28 -10.82
CA TYR A 101 5.27 -32.34 -10.04
C TYR A 101 4.67 -31.86 -8.72
N ARG A 102 3.58 -32.51 -8.29
CA ARG A 102 2.89 -32.27 -7.02
C ARG A 102 3.83 -32.34 -5.80
N GLY A 103 4.81 -33.24 -5.83
CA GLY A 103 5.77 -33.44 -4.75
C GLY A 103 6.80 -32.31 -4.61
N GLU A 104 6.96 -31.47 -5.63
CA GLU A 104 7.90 -30.34 -5.60
C GLU A 104 7.36 -29.14 -4.82
N VAL A 105 6.01 -29.03 -4.70
CA VAL A 105 5.35 -27.93 -4.00
C VAL A 105 5.77 -27.93 -2.53
N PRO A 106 6.39 -26.85 -2.04
CA PRO A 106 6.92 -26.79 -0.69
C PRO A 106 5.85 -26.87 0.41
N SER A 107 6.27 -27.20 1.62
CA SER A 107 5.41 -27.20 2.80
C SER A 107 5.01 -25.77 3.21
N GLU A 108 3.92 -25.63 3.96
CA GLU A 108 3.43 -24.36 4.49
C GLU A 108 4.51 -23.62 5.32
N ALA A 109 5.29 -24.35 6.12
CA ALA A 109 6.40 -23.78 6.90
C ALA A 109 7.48 -23.15 6.00
N THR A 110 7.74 -23.76 4.82
CA THR A 110 8.71 -23.22 3.85
C THR A 110 8.17 -21.97 3.18
N PHE A 111 6.90 -21.96 2.78
CA PHE A 111 6.22 -20.76 2.28
C PHE A 111 6.22 -19.63 3.31
N SER A 112 5.91 -19.92 4.58
CA SER A 112 5.89 -18.94 5.65
C SER A 112 7.26 -18.29 5.88
N ARG A 113 8.35 -19.09 5.83
CA ARG A 113 9.72 -18.56 5.91
C ARG A 113 10.07 -17.69 4.72
N ALA A 114 9.75 -18.13 3.50
CA ALA A 114 9.98 -17.36 2.29
C ALA A 114 9.25 -16.02 2.34
N PHE A 115 7.97 -16.02 2.74
CA PHE A 115 7.18 -14.81 2.90
C PHE A 115 7.78 -13.85 3.92
N GLY A 116 8.30 -14.39 5.05
CA GLY A 116 9.00 -13.58 6.06
C GLY A 116 10.21 -12.84 5.50
N ILE A 117 11.00 -13.54 4.66
CA ILE A 117 12.15 -12.93 3.98
C ILE A 117 11.69 -11.87 2.97
N PHE A 118 10.69 -12.15 2.13
CA PHE A 118 10.15 -11.18 1.16
C PHE A 118 9.64 -9.90 1.85
N ALA A 119 9.02 -10.05 3.01
CA ALA A 119 8.56 -8.91 3.80
C ALA A 119 9.74 -8.11 4.39
N GLN A 120 10.76 -8.77 4.90
CA GLN A 120 11.96 -8.15 5.48
C GLN A 120 12.75 -7.38 4.43
N GLU A 121 12.98 -7.99 3.26
CA GLU A 121 13.69 -7.39 2.12
C GLU A 121 12.84 -6.39 1.33
N LYS A 122 11.58 -6.16 1.72
CA LYS A 122 10.64 -5.22 1.06
C LYS A 122 10.53 -5.44 -0.45
N ILE A 123 10.56 -6.70 -0.90
CA ILE A 123 10.61 -7.05 -2.32
C ILE A 123 9.42 -6.47 -3.09
N CYS A 124 8.22 -6.56 -2.53
CA CYS A 124 7.02 -6.03 -3.19
C CYS A 124 7.06 -4.51 -3.37
N ASP A 125 7.63 -3.77 -2.40
CA ASP A 125 7.80 -2.32 -2.53
C ASP A 125 8.77 -1.98 -3.65
N ALA A 126 9.88 -2.72 -3.77
CA ALA A 126 10.87 -2.55 -4.85
C ALA A 126 10.28 -2.88 -6.22
N ILE A 127 9.52 -3.98 -6.34
CA ILE A 127 8.80 -4.36 -7.56
C ILE A 127 7.84 -3.24 -7.98
N HIS A 128 6.98 -2.80 -7.07
CA HIS A 128 5.98 -1.77 -7.35
C HIS A 128 6.65 -0.45 -7.77
N ALA A 129 7.67 0.00 -7.04
CA ALA A 129 8.40 1.21 -7.36
C ALA A 129 9.04 1.16 -8.74
N LEU A 130 9.60 -0.01 -9.14
CA LEU A 130 10.20 -0.19 -10.46
C LEU A 130 9.13 -0.10 -11.57
N ILE A 131 8.02 -0.84 -11.43
CA ILE A 131 6.93 -0.85 -12.43
C ILE A 131 6.38 0.57 -12.64
N VAL A 132 6.08 1.29 -11.55
CA VAL A 132 5.54 2.65 -11.66
C VAL A 132 6.55 3.60 -12.30
N ARG A 133 7.82 3.56 -11.87
CA ARG A 133 8.87 4.39 -12.49
C ARG A 133 9.04 4.09 -13.97
N GLU A 134 9.23 2.83 -14.36
CA GLU A 134 9.42 2.45 -15.77
C GLU A 134 8.23 2.88 -16.65
N LYS A 135 7.01 2.95 -16.08
CA LYS A 135 5.81 3.37 -16.82
C LYS A 135 5.65 4.87 -16.93
N TYR A 136 5.99 5.60 -15.87
CA TYR A 136 5.69 7.03 -15.75
C TYR A 136 6.91 7.94 -15.87
N THR A 137 8.11 7.41 -16.21
CA THR A 137 9.33 8.22 -16.39
C THR A 137 9.14 9.39 -17.36
N GLU A 138 8.36 9.17 -18.44
CA GLU A 138 8.13 10.17 -19.51
C GLU A 138 6.64 10.57 -19.63
N LYS A 139 5.81 10.15 -18.67
CA LYS A 139 4.36 10.41 -18.70
C LYS A 139 3.94 11.27 -17.55
N LEU A 140 3.14 12.27 -17.87
CA LEU A 140 2.49 13.11 -16.88
C LEU A 140 1.26 12.41 -16.31
N VAL A 141 1.14 12.41 -14.99
CA VAL A 141 -0.07 12.00 -14.25
C VAL A 141 -0.87 13.27 -13.94
N GLY A 142 -2.08 13.35 -14.48
CA GLY A 142 -2.94 14.50 -14.26
C GLY A 142 -3.35 14.61 -12.79
N HIS A 143 -3.82 13.52 -12.19
CA HIS A 143 -4.33 13.51 -10.83
C HIS A 143 -3.73 12.40 -10.00
N ALA A 144 -3.28 12.70 -8.79
CA ALA A 144 -2.95 11.73 -7.75
C ALA A 144 -3.97 11.85 -6.62
N SER A 145 -4.82 10.84 -6.48
CA SER A 145 -5.87 10.79 -5.46
C SER A 145 -5.35 10.09 -4.22
N LEU A 146 -5.42 10.77 -3.06
CA LEU A 146 -4.93 10.29 -1.77
C LEU A 146 -6.11 9.86 -0.89
N ASP A 147 -6.06 8.65 -0.36
CA ASP A 147 -7.04 8.15 0.62
C ASP A 147 -6.46 7.03 1.48
N SER A 148 -7.14 6.72 2.57
CA SER A 148 -6.79 5.60 3.44
C SER A 148 -7.92 4.59 3.55
N THR A 149 -7.55 3.33 3.68
CA THR A 149 -8.53 2.27 3.92
C THR A 149 -8.18 1.44 5.14
N ALA A 150 -9.23 1.06 5.91
CA ALA A 150 -9.08 0.23 7.10
C ALA A 150 -8.67 -1.20 6.74
N ILE A 151 -7.64 -1.70 7.41
CA ILE A 151 -7.15 -3.07 7.31
C ILE A 151 -7.29 -3.74 8.67
N ILE A 152 -8.16 -4.73 8.76
CA ILE A 152 -8.38 -5.46 10.00
C ILE A 152 -7.18 -6.36 10.28
N GLY A 153 -6.51 -6.15 11.42
CA GLY A 153 -5.39 -6.95 11.87
C GLY A 153 -5.83 -8.24 12.57
N ARG A 154 -5.01 -9.29 12.48
CA ARG A 154 -5.21 -10.56 13.20
C ARG A 154 -4.52 -10.58 14.56
N GLU A 155 -3.92 -9.50 14.96
CA GLU A 155 -3.14 -9.37 16.19
C GLU A 155 -3.84 -8.42 17.18
N LYS A 156 -3.43 -8.52 18.45
CA LYS A 156 -3.94 -7.62 19.49
C LYS A 156 -3.30 -6.23 19.33
N ALA A 157 -4.04 -5.20 19.72
CA ALA A 157 -3.50 -3.86 19.75
C ALA A 157 -2.25 -3.78 20.66
N CYS A 158 -1.23 -3.07 20.19
CA CYS A 158 -0.02 -2.83 20.96
C CYS A 158 -0.38 -2.08 22.25
N ARG A 159 0.11 -2.58 23.38
CA ARG A 159 -0.04 -1.86 24.65
C ARG A 159 0.82 -0.59 24.58
N LYS A 160 0.20 0.56 24.70
CA LYS A 160 0.94 1.81 24.88
C LYS A 160 1.53 1.81 26.29
N ASN A 161 2.85 1.62 26.41
CA ASN A 161 3.57 1.89 27.64
C ASN A 161 3.66 3.40 27.81
N THR A 162 2.54 4.05 28.09
CA THR A 162 2.55 5.40 28.61
C THR A 162 2.98 5.27 30.07
N PRO A 163 4.12 5.81 30.47
CA PRO A 163 4.44 5.93 31.87
C PRO A 163 3.32 6.77 32.50
N LYS A 164 2.50 6.14 33.33
CA LYS A 164 1.47 6.83 34.12
C LYS A 164 2.15 7.58 35.27
N LEU A 165 3.00 8.53 34.96
CA LEU A 165 3.31 9.61 35.89
C LEU A 165 2.09 10.51 35.95
N LYS A 166 1.06 10.00 36.61
CA LYS A 166 0.00 10.85 37.14
C LYS A 166 0.58 11.62 38.34
N LEU A 167 1.26 12.72 38.04
CA LEU A 167 1.44 13.75 39.05
C LEU A 167 0.04 14.04 39.60
N LYS A 168 -0.14 13.74 40.89
CA LYS A 168 -1.40 14.05 41.59
C LYS A 168 -1.63 15.56 41.46
N LYS A 169 -2.54 15.95 40.58
CA LYS A 169 -2.93 17.37 40.46
C LYS A 169 -3.45 17.82 41.80
N LYS A 170 -2.76 18.75 42.46
CA LYS A 170 -3.29 19.40 43.68
C LYS A 170 -4.66 20.00 43.36
N ARG A 171 -5.66 19.64 44.14
CA ARG A 171 -6.99 20.25 44.07
C ARG A 171 -6.87 21.69 44.58
N GLY A 172 -7.25 22.69 43.77
CA GLY A 172 -7.26 24.11 44.12
C GLY A 172 -6.99 25.01 42.91
N ARG A 173 -7.33 26.30 43.04
CA ARG A 173 -7.05 27.33 42.02
C ARG A 173 -5.55 27.62 42.06
N LYS A 174 -4.84 27.37 40.96
CA LYS A 174 -3.39 27.64 40.80
C LYS A 174 -3.11 29.12 41.01
N SER A 175 -2.00 29.43 41.66
CA SER A 175 -1.53 30.81 41.84
C SER A 175 -1.10 31.42 40.47
N LYS A 176 -1.00 32.74 40.40
CA LYS A 176 -0.60 33.45 39.18
C LYS A 176 0.85 33.09 38.75
N ALA A 177 1.73 32.84 39.73
CA ALA A 177 3.11 32.39 39.51
C ALA A 177 3.18 30.93 39.00
N GLU A 178 2.38 30.02 39.60
CA GLU A 178 2.30 28.64 39.09
C GLU A 178 1.71 28.52 37.67
N LYS A 179 0.81 29.45 37.32
CA LYS A 179 0.30 29.53 35.95
C LYS A 179 1.35 30.04 34.94
N ALA A 180 2.15 31.05 35.35
CA ALA A 180 3.25 31.57 34.53
C ALA A 180 4.35 30.50 34.30
N ALA A 181 4.80 29.85 35.37
CA ALA A 181 5.78 28.78 35.30
C ALA A 181 5.31 27.56 34.45
N LEU A 182 4.01 27.22 34.52
CA LEU A 182 3.39 26.18 33.69
C LEU A 182 3.31 26.60 32.22
N SER A 183 3.01 27.90 31.94
CA SER A 183 3.01 28.40 30.56
C SER A 183 4.40 28.42 29.95
N GLU A 184 5.44 28.72 30.73
CA GLU A 184 6.84 28.64 30.28
C GLU A 184 7.29 27.18 30.05
N GLN A 185 6.89 26.24 30.92
CA GLN A 185 7.14 24.81 30.73
C GLN A 185 6.33 24.23 29.56
N GLU A 186 5.08 24.63 29.36
CA GLU A 186 4.27 24.23 28.21
C GLU A 186 4.81 24.83 26.90
N ILE A 187 5.41 26.02 26.92
CA ILE A 187 6.08 26.65 25.77
C ILE A 187 7.42 25.93 25.49
N ALA A 188 8.15 25.50 26.51
CA ALA A 188 9.38 24.72 26.35
C ALA A 188 9.12 23.27 25.86
N GLU A 189 7.93 22.70 26.15
CA GLU A 189 7.44 21.43 25.62
C GLU A 189 6.52 21.60 24.40
N VAL A 190 6.65 22.60 23.59
CA VAL A 190 6.00 22.65 22.28
C VAL A 190 6.54 21.49 21.45
N LYS A 191 5.90 20.33 21.62
CA LYS A 191 6.11 19.19 20.72
C LYS A 191 5.71 19.64 19.34
N THR A 192 6.71 19.97 18.53
CA THR A 192 6.52 20.29 17.12
C THR A 192 5.66 19.21 16.50
N ARG A 193 4.55 19.58 15.90
CA ARG A 193 3.60 18.61 15.34
C ARG A 193 4.28 17.84 14.22
N ARG A 194 3.96 16.55 14.08
CA ARG A 194 4.53 15.71 13.01
C ARG A 194 4.40 16.37 11.64
N LEU A 195 3.25 16.95 11.31
CA LEU A 195 3.03 17.65 10.04
C LEU A 195 3.97 18.84 9.82
N GLU A 196 4.36 19.56 10.87
CA GLU A 196 5.29 20.68 10.79
C GLU A 196 6.74 20.23 10.49
N LEU A 197 7.10 19.02 10.94
CA LEU A 197 8.42 18.44 10.73
C LEU A 197 8.58 17.73 9.38
N GLN A 198 7.52 17.09 8.90
CA GLN A 198 7.55 16.24 7.70
C GLN A 198 8.05 16.94 6.43
N PRO A 199 7.71 18.23 6.15
CA PRO A 199 8.20 18.94 4.95
C PRO A 199 9.72 19.12 4.89
N HIS A 200 10.40 19.03 6.05
CA HIS A 200 11.84 19.23 6.20
C HIS A 200 12.63 17.93 6.33
N ARG A 201 11.94 16.76 6.30
CA ARG A 201 12.52 15.44 6.47
C ARG A 201 12.57 14.67 5.15
N THR A 202 13.50 13.75 5.06
CA THR A 202 13.55 12.77 3.98
C THR A 202 12.38 11.78 4.07
N LEU A 203 12.06 11.12 2.96
CA LEU A 203 11.06 10.05 2.95
C LEU A 203 11.37 8.95 3.98
N ALA A 204 12.64 8.55 4.09
CA ALA A 204 13.05 7.50 5.02
C ALA A 204 12.80 7.88 6.48
N GLU A 205 13.12 9.12 6.88
CA GLU A 205 12.85 9.65 8.22
C GLU A 205 11.34 9.75 8.49
N ASN A 206 10.58 10.23 7.52
CA ASN A 206 9.13 10.32 7.63
C ASN A 206 8.47 8.95 7.79
N LEU A 207 8.90 7.95 7.01
CA LEU A 207 8.39 6.58 7.14
C LEU A 207 8.77 5.92 8.47
N ALA A 208 9.98 6.21 9.00
CA ALA A 208 10.43 5.69 10.29
C ALA A 208 9.65 6.29 11.48
N ASP A 209 9.19 7.54 11.35
CA ASP A 209 8.41 8.24 12.37
C ASP A 209 6.93 7.79 12.41
N LEU A 210 6.41 7.14 11.37
CA LEU A 210 5.02 6.65 11.36
C LEU A 210 4.84 5.47 12.33
N PRO A 211 3.75 5.43 13.11
CA PRO A 211 3.46 4.31 14.00
C PRO A 211 3.14 3.05 13.17
N GLN A 212 3.85 1.97 13.49
CA GLN A 212 3.79 0.69 12.78
C GLN A 212 3.07 -0.42 13.56
N GLY A 213 2.66 -0.16 14.80
CA GLY A 213 1.98 -1.16 15.63
C GLY A 213 0.51 -1.33 15.25
N CYS A 214 -0.01 -2.56 15.40
CA CYS A 214 -1.44 -2.79 15.36
C CYS A 214 -2.13 -2.01 16.49
N ASP A 215 -3.17 -1.22 16.19
CA ASP A 215 -3.88 -0.41 17.18
C ASP A 215 -5.36 -0.22 16.78
N TRP A 216 -6.12 0.40 17.64
CA TRP A 216 -7.52 0.73 17.37
C TRP A 216 -7.64 1.97 16.49
N GLY A 217 -8.44 1.86 15.45
CA GLY A 217 -8.89 2.97 14.60
C GLY A 217 -10.40 3.13 14.66
N GLY A 218 -10.87 4.32 14.35
CA GLY A 218 -12.29 4.63 14.23
C GLY A 218 -12.56 5.45 12.97
N LYS A 219 -13.68 5.18 12.30
CA LYS A 219 -14.16 5.97 11.17
C LYS A 219 -15.64 6.29 11.40
N ARG A 220 -16.00 7.56 11.23
CA ARG A 220 -17.37 8.01 11.26
C ARG A 220 -17.91 8.07 9.84
N ASP A 221 -19.06 7.47 9.60
CA ASP A 221 -19.72 7.52 8.30
C ASP A 221 -20.52 8.83 8.10
N SER A 222 -21.06 9.04 6.91
CA SER A 222 -21.87 10.20 6.58
C SER A 222 -23.16 10.29 7.38
N LYS A 223 -23.64 9.18 7.94
CA LYS A 223 -24.81 9.09 8.80
C LYS A 223 -24.50 9.31 10.28
N GLY A 224 -23.24 9.60 10.62
CA GLY A 224 -22.79 9.87 11.98
C GLY A 224 -22.48 8.63 12.82
N LYS A 225 -22.62 7.41 12.29
CA LYS A 225 -22.27 6.17 12.99
C LYS A 225 -20.77 5.97 12.96
N THR A 226 -20.16 5.69 14.12
CA THR A 226 -18.74 5.40 14.23
C THR A 226 -18.53 3.90 14.27
N SER A 227 -17.69 3.40 13.37
CA SER A 227 -17.19 2.02 13.36
C SER A 227 -15.74 1.99 13.83
N TYR A 228 -15.41 0.95 14.62
CA TYR A 228 -14.07 0.75 15.18
C TYR A 228 -13.49 -0.55 14.66
N TRP A 229 -12.17 -0.58 14.44
CA TRP A 229 -11.43 -1.80 14.10
C TRP A 229 -10.08 -1.82 14.80
N CYS A 230 -9.56 -3.01 15.04
CA CYS A 230 -8.19 -3.21 15.50
C CYS A 230 -7.34 -3.63 14.30
N GLY A 231 -6.25 -2.92 14.00
CA GLY A 231 -5.43 -3.23 12.84
C GLY A 231 -4.57 -2.07 12.37
N TYR A 232 -4.65 -1.82 11.08
CA TYR A 232 -3.83 -0.89 10.33
C TYR A 232 -4.68 0.01 9.42
N LYS A 233 -4.04 1.01 8.83
CA LYS A 233 -4.54 1.77 7.68
C LYS A 233 -3.56 1.62 6.52
N LEU A 234 -4.06 1.30 5.35
CA LEU A 234 -3.33 1.40 4.11
C LEU A 234 -3.66 2.74 3.47
N HIS A 235 -2.65 3.56 3.27
CA HIS A 235 -2.75 4.84 2.56
C HIS A 235 -2.26 4.63 1.14
N LEU A 236 -3.05 5.05 0.15
CA LEU A 236 -2.74 4.94 -1.27
C LEU A 236 -2.69 6.32 -1.92
N ALA A 237 -1.76 6.50 -2.83
CA ALA A 237 -1.81 7.51 -3.88
C ALA A 237 -2.11 6.79 -5.20
N VAL A 238 -3.22 7.16 -5.85
CA VAL A 238 -3.69 6.52 -7.07
C VAL A 238 -3.74 7.54 -8.18
N GLY A 239 -3.07 7.24 -9.29
CA GLY A 239 -3.02 8.06 -10.48
C GLY A 239 -4.21 7.85 -11.41
N ASP A 240 -4.19 8.58 -12.51
CA ASP A 240 -5.16 8.42 -13.59
C ASP A 240 -5.23 6.96 -14.06
N GLY A 241 -6.43 6.52 -14.46
CA GLY A 241 -6.67 5.14 -14.87
C GLY A 241 -6.61 4.13 -13.71
N GLU A 242 -6.80 4.58 -12.48
CA GLU A 242 -6.83 3.72 -11.28
C GLU A 242 -5.51 3.00 -10.98
N VAL A 243 -4.37 3.58 -11.40
CA VAL A 243 -3.05 3.00 -11.18
C VAL A 243 -2.49 3.43 -9.81
N PRO A 244 -2.26 2.50 -8.86
CA PRO A 244 -1.56 2.83 -7.63
C PRO A 244 -0.14 3.34 -7.89
N LEU A 245 0.20 4.53 -7.42
CA LEU A 245 1.53 5.15 -7.52
C LEU A 245 2.38 4.89 -6.29
N ALA A 246 1.75 4.95 -5.12
CA ALA A 246 2.41 4.75 -3.84
C ALA A 246 1.48 4.12 -2.81
N ALA A 247 2.05 3.39 -1.85
CA ALA A 247 1.32 2.76 -0.76
C ALA A 247 2.13 2.83 0.54
N ILE A 248 1.48 3.20 1.65
CA ILE A 248 2.07 3.23 2.99
C ILE A 248 1.12 2.54 3.95
N LEU A 249 1.65 1.65 4.79
CA LEU A 249 0.90 1.05 5.89
C LEU A 249 1.22 1.77 7.19
N SER A 250 0.21 2.10 7.97
CA SER A 250 0.38 2.69 9.31
C SER A 250 -0.51 2.00 10.34
N SER A 251 -0.29 2.31 11.62
CA SER A 251 -1.23 1.96 12.69
C SER A 251 -2.62 2.54 12.41
N ALA A 252 -3.68 1.79 12.74
CA ALA A 252 -5.05 2.27 12.58
C ALA A 252 -5.36 3.54 13.38
N SER A 253 -4.61 3.84 14.45
CA SER A 253 -4.77 5.04 15.27
C SER A 253 -4.19 6.31 14.66
N LEU A 254 -3.43 6.21 13.56
CA LEU A 254 -2.84 7.37 12.88
C LEU A 254 -3.94 8.20 12.19
N HIS A 255 -3.89 9.52 12.31
CA HIS A 255 -4.73 10.40 11.51
C HIS A 255 -4.22 10.44 10.06
N ASP A 256 -5.12 10.42 9.10
CA ASP A 256 -4.79 10.25 7.68
C ASP A 256 -3.87 11.34 7.13
N SER A 257 -4.08 12.60 7.55
CA SER A 257 -3.21 13.74 7.21
C SER A 257 -1.72 13.50 7.50
N GLN A 258 -1.40 12.73 8.55
CA GLN A 258 -0.01 12.48 8.94
C GLN A 258 0.73 11.50 8.01
N ALA A 259 0.02 10.84 7.10
CA ALA A 259 0.61 10.01 6.07
C ALA A 259 0.69 10.73 4.70
N ALA A 260 0.08 11.91 4.55
CA ALA A 260 -0.01 12.62 3.28
C ALA A 260 1.35 13.01 2.70
N ILE A 261 2.16 13.73 3.47
CA ILE A 261 3.46 14.21 2.99
C ILE A 261 4.40 13.07 2.58
N PRO A 262 4.63 12.02 3.41
CA PRO A 262 5.44 10.88 2.96
C PRO A 262 4.83 10.15 1.74
N LEU A 263 3.51 10.10 1.60
CA LEU A 263 2.85 9.51 0.44
C LEU A 263 3.08 10.35 -0.82
N MET A 264 3.00 11.68 -0.73
CA MET A 264 3.36 12.61 -1.81
C MET A 264 4.84 12.53 -2.17
N GLN A 265 5.75 12.47 -1.20
CA GLN A 265 7.18 12.25 -1.45
C GLN A 265 7.43 10.95 -2.24
N MET A 266 6.72 9.88 -1.86
CA MET A 266 6.87 8.57 -2.51
C MET A 266 6.30 8.58 -3.93
N SER A 267 5.14 9.16 -4.17
CA SER A 267 4.51 9.22 -5.50
C SER A 267 5.28 10.13 -6.46
N SER A 268 5.72 11.32 -6.00
CA SER A 268 6.51 12.27 -6.81
C SER A 268 7.89 11.74 -7.19
N ALA A 269 8.48 10.87 -6.34
CA ALA A 269 9.73 10.18 -6.69
C ALA A 269 9.57 9.13 -7.80
N ARG A 270 8.33 8.80 -8.19
CA ARG A 270 8.00 7.76 -9.16
C ARG A 270 7.34 8.27 -10.43
N ALA A 271 6.63 9.41 -10.35
CA ALA A 271 5.87 9.98 -11.46
C ALA A 271 5.81 11.50 -11.34
N THR A 272 5.73 12.21 -12.47
CA THR A 272 5.45 13.64 -12.51
C THR A 272 3.94 13.83 -12.39
N ILE A 273 3.49 14.58 -11.36
CA ILE A 273 2.09 14.75 -10.99
C ILE A 273 1.69 16.23 -11.12
N LEU A 274 0.48 16.49 -11.61
CA LEU A 274 -0.06 17.87 -11.69
C LEU A 274 -0.94 18.23 -10.49
N TYR A 275 -1.88 17.35 -10.10
CA TYR A 275 -2.87 17.65 -9.08
C TYR A 275 -2.83 16.59 -7.98
N ASP A 276 -2.78 17.02 -6.71
CA ASP A 276 -3.02 16.16 -5.56
C ASP A 276 -4.46 16.33 -5.08
N LEU A 277 -5.23 15.25 -5.12
CA LEU A 277 -6.64 15.23 -4.69
C LEU A 277 -6.77 14.51 -3.35
N ALA A 278 -7.42 15.14 -2.37
CA ALA A 278 -7.64 14.49 -1.07
C ALA A 278 -8.94 15.01 -0.41
N ASP A 279 -9.47 14.23 0.53
CA ASP A 279 -10.65 14.61 1.28
C ASP A 279 -10.35 15.65 2.39
N SER A 280 -11.39 16.08 3.09
CA SER A 280 -11.30 17.08 4.15
C SER A 280 -10.47 16.65 5.37
N ALA A 281 -10.16 15.35 5.53
CA ALA A 281 -9.25 14.88 6.57
C ALA A 281 -7.79 15.32 6.31
N TYR A 282 -7.47 15.64 5.07
CA TYR A 282 -6.15 16.12 4.64
C TYR A 282 -6.03 17.64 4.58
N ASP A 283 -7.09 18.39 4.97
CA ASP A 283 -7.10 19.85 4.94
C ASP A 283 -6.21 20.44 6.04
N ALA A 284 -4.91 20.53 5.74
CA ALA A 284 -3.88 21.16 6.55
C ALA A 284 -2.96 22.01 5.67
N GLU A 285 -2.55 23.16 6.20
CA GLU A 285 -1.73 24.12 5.43
C GLU A 285 -0.39 23.52 5.05
N GLU A 286 0.21 22.74 5.95
CA GLU A 286 1.49 22.07 5.72
C GLU A 286 1.44 21.10 4.54
N ILE A 287 0.28 20.43 4.31
CA ILE A 287 0.08 19.51 3.19
C ILE A 287 -0.05 20.30 1.88
N LYS A 288 -0.82 21.40 1.88
CA LYS A 288 -1.01 22.26 0.69
C LYS A 288 0.30 22.88 0.24
N THR A 289 1.01 23.51 1.17
CA THR A 289 2.31 24.12 0.91
C THR A 289 3.34 23.09 0.44
N PHE A 290 3.30 21.88 0.97
CA PHE A 290 4.20 20.81 0.53
C PHE A 290 3.86 20.33 -0.89
N SER A 291 2.58 20.17 -1.23
CA SER A 291 2.12 19.86 -2.59
C SER A 291 2.62 20.91 -3.59
N GLU A 292 2.44 22.19 -3.27
CA GLU A 292 2.91 23.33 -4.09
C GLU A 292 4.46 23.33 -4.21
N LYS A 293 5.19 23.00 -3.15
CA LYS A 293 6.65 22.85 -3.19
C LYS A 293 7.12 21.75 -4.14
N LEU A 294 6.31 20.71 -4.33
CA LEU A 294 6.56 19.64 -5.31
C LEU A 294 6.20 20.05 -6.75
N GLY A 295 5.63 21.24 -6.95
CA GLY A 295 5.12 21.72 -8.23
C GLY A 295 3.72 21.20 -8.56
N HIS A 296 3.01 20.61 -7.58
CA HIS A 296 1.66 20.12 -7.76
C HIS A 296 0.63 21.19 -7.36
N VAL A 297 -0.61 21.01 -7.79
CA VAL A 297 -1.74 21.86 -7.39
C VAL A 297 -2.62 21.07 -6.42
N PRO A 298 -2.68 21.45 -5.12
CA PRO A 298 -3.53 20.75 -4.15
C PRO A 298 -5.02 21.07 -4.39
N VAL A 299 -5.84 20.04 -4.52
CA VAL A 299 -7.30 20.11 -4.62
C VAL A 299 -7.88 19.29 -3.48
N ILE A 300 -7.93 19.89 -2.30
CA ILE A 300 -8.36 19.26 -1.04
C ILE A 300 -9.71 19.85 -0.64
N ASP A 301 -10.68 19.00 -0.27
CA ASP A 301 -12.00 19.45 0.19
C ASP A 301 -11.83 20.23 1.50
N PRO A 302 -12.31 21.50 1.58
CA PRO A 302 -12.16 22.29 2.78
C PRO A 302 -12.91 21.69 3.97
N ASN A 303 -12.22 21.57 5.10
CA ASN A 303 -12.82 21.10 6.35
C ASN A 303 -13.51 22.26 7.08
N PRO A 304 -14.82 22.23 7.27
CA PRO A 304 -15.54 23.33 7.92
C PRO A 304 -15.13 23.54 9.39
N ARG A 305 -14.54 22.51 10.05
CA ARG A 305 -14.17 22.52 11.48
C ARG A 305 -15.30 23.08 12.36
N ARG A 306 -15.29 24.42 12.63
CA ARG A 306 -16.32 25.12 13.43
C ARG A 306 -17.01 26.25 12.63
N GLY A 307 -16.81 26.31 11.32
CA GLY A 307 -17.37 27.35 10.45
C GLY A 307 -18.29 26.79 9.37
N ASN A 308 -18.70 27.65 8.46
CA ASN A 308 -19.43 27.27 7.27
C ASN A 308 -18.51 26.55 6.29
N LYS A 309 -19.04 25.54 5.60
CA LYS A 309 -18.28 24.82 4.57
C LYS A 309 -18.03 25.80 3.40
N VAL A 310 -16.75 26.01 3.08
CA VAL A 310 -16.33 26.75 1.88
C VAL A 310 -16.37 25.76 0.72
N GLU A 311 -17.09 26.09 -0.35
CA GLU A 311 -17.12 25.24 -1.54
C GLU A 311 -15.88 25.43 -2.40
N LEU A 312 -15.44 24.35 -3.04
CA LEU A 312 -14.40 24.40 -4.05
C LEU A 312 -14.88 25.21 -5.26
N ALA A 313 -14.01 26.03 -5.84
CA ALA A 313 -14.28 26.75 -7.10
C ALA A 313 -14.71 25.73 -8.19
N PRO A 314 -15.59 26.11 -9.14
CA PRO A 314 -16.18 25.19 -10.13
C PRO A 314 -15.15 24.33 -10.87
N ALA A 315 -14.04 24.92 -11.32
CA ALA A 315 -12.98 24.22 -12.01
C ALA A 315 -12.27 23.19 -11.10
N ARG A 316 -12.06 23.50 -9.81
CA ARG A 316 -11.50 22.54 -8.82
C ARG A 316 -12.50 21.45 -8.48
N LYS A 317 -13.80 21.76 -8.43
CA LYS A 317 -14.87 20.78 -8.15
C LYS A 317 -14.96 19.71 -9.25
N VAL A 318 -14.76 20.06 -10.51
CA VAL A 318 -14.69 19.12 -11.62
C VAL A 318 -13.54 18.14 -11.42
N ARG A 319 -12.33 18.65 -11.15
CA ARG A 319 -11.14 17.79 -10.90
C ARG A 319 -11.27 16.93 -9.65
N TYR A 320 -11.88 17.46 -8.60
CA TYR A 320 -12.09 16.73 -7.35
C TYR A 320 -12.92 15.45 -7.53
N ARG A 321 -13.76 15.36 -8.57
CA ARG A 321 -14.52 14.13 -8.88
C ARG A 321 -13.62 12.93 -9.16
N GLU A 322 -12.43 13.18 -9.71
CA GLU A 322 -11.43 12.11 -9.96
C GLU A 322 -10.91 11.47 -8.67
N ARG A 323 -11.15 12.07 -7.50
CA ARG A 323 -10.84 11.47 -6.21
C ARG A 323 -11.50 10.09 -6.00
N SER A 324 -12.63 9.84 -6.64
CA SER A 324 -13.31 8.54 -6.56
C SER A 324 -12.46 7.37 -7.09
N THR A 325 -11.41 7.62 -7.87
CA THR A 325 -10.49 6.59 -8.37
C THR A 325 -9.84 5.80 -7.25
N VAL A 326 -9.36 6.48 -6.19
CA VAL A 326 -8.73 5.79 -5.05
C VAL A 326 -9.73 4.96 -4.25
N GLU A 327 -10.99 5.37 -4.18
CA GLU A 327 -12.06 4.60 -3.52
C GLU A 327 -12.34 3.29 -4.27
N ARG A 328 -12.36 3.33 -5.61
CA ARG A 328 -12.54 2.14 -6.45
C ARG A 328 -11.36 1.17 -6.29
N VAL A 329 -10.13 1.67 -6.30
CA VAL A 329 -8.93 0.85 -6.05
C VAL A 329 -8.95 0.24 -4.64
N ASN A 330 -9.34 0.99 -3.62
CA ASN A 330 -9.50 0.50 -2.25
C ASN A 330 -10.54 -0.64 -2.17
N SER A 331 -11.65 -0.53 -2.92
CA SER A 331 -12.69 -1.57 -2.97
C SER A 331 -12.19 -2.80 -3.73
N ASP A 332 -11.59 -2.62 -4.92
CA ASP A 332 -11.05 -3.71 -5.72
C ASP A 332 -9.97 -4.50 -4.95
N LEU A 333 -9.08 -3.80 -4.23
CA LEU A 333 -8.06 -4.42 -3.38
C LEU A 333 -8.67 -5.31 -2.27
N LYS A 334 -9.79 -4.87 -1.69
CA LYS A 334 -10.49 -5.61 -0.64
C LYS A 334 -11.31 -6.77 -1.18
N ASP A 335 -11.96 -6.58 -2.31
CA ASP A 335 -12.94 -7.51 -2.84
C ASP A 335 -12.30 -8.62 -3.68
N ASN A 336 -11.16 -8.33 -4.33
CA ASN A 336 -10.56 -9.21 -5.32
C ASN A 336 -9.09 -9.61 -5.03
N TYR A 337 -8.37 -8.87 -4.15
CA TYR A 337 -6.92 -9.05 -3.98
C TYR A 337 -6.48 -9.23 -2.52
N GLY A 338 -7.34 -9.77 -1.67
CA GLY A 338 -6.99 -10.30 -0.35
C GLY A 338 -6.88 -9.29 0.78
N ALA A 339 -7.16 -8.00 0.58
CA ALA A 339 -7.05 -7.03 1.66
C ALA A 339 -8.18 -7.12 2.70
N ARG A 340 -9.29 -7.79 2.39
CA ARG A 340 -10.39 -8.05 3.33
C ARG A 340 -10.01 -9.10 4.38
N HIS A 341 -9.16 -10.07 4.02
CA HIS A 341 -8.85 -11.23 4.85
C HIS A 341 -7.36 -11.37 5.15
N VAL A 342 -6.79 -10.38 5.86
CA VAL A 342 -5.38 -10.40 6.26
C VAL A 342 -5.15 -11.43 7.36
N ARG A 343 -4.38 -12.51 7.07
CA ARG A 343 -4.09 -13.61 7.98
C ARG A 343 -2.68 -13.57 8.58
N VAL A 344 -1.82 -12.71 8.06
CA VAL A 344 -0.46 -12.51 8.54
C VAL A 344 -0.41 -11.51 9.69
N LYS A 345 0.66 -11.54 10.50
CA LYS A 345 0.88 -10.67 11.65
C LYS A 345 2.18 -9.88 11.50
N GLY A 346 2.20 -8.68 12.06
CA GLY A 346 3.33 -7.75 12.03
C GLY A 346 3.32 -6.86 10.79
N HIS A 347 3.62 -5.59 11.00
CA HIS A 347 3.55 -4.51 10.01
C HIS A 347 4.13 -4.89 8.64
N TRP A 348 5.38 -5.37 8.59
CA TRP A 348 6.04 -5.68 7.32
C TRP A 348 5.41 -6.84 6.55
N LYS A 349 4.90 -7.86 7.27
CA LYS A 349 4.19 -8.98 6.65
C LYS A 349 2.82 -8.55 6.15
N VAL A 350 2.13 -7.69 6.89
CA VAL A 350 0.84 -7.12 6.47
C VAL A 350 1.04 -6.26 5.23
N LEU A 351 2.03 -5.36 5.24
CA LEU A 351 2.37 -4.54 4.07
C LEU A 351 2.72 -5.42 2.86
N CYS A 352 3.62 -6.39 3.02
CA CYS A 352 3.99 -7.31 1.94
C CYS A 352 2.78 -8.05 1.35
N HIS A 353 1.86 -8.52 2.20
CA HIS A 353 0.62 -9.16 1.75
C HIS A 353 -0.25 -8.21 0.91
N LEU A 354 -0.45 -6.99 1.36
CA LEU A 354 -1.25 -5.99 0.63
C LEU A 354 -0.57 -5.56 -0.67
N MET A 355 0.75 -5.45 -0.67
CA MET A 355 1.52 -5.03 -1.84
C MET A 355 1.45 -6.04 -2.99
N PHE A 356 1.26 -7.35 -2.74
CA PHE A 356 0.95 -8.31 -3.82
C PHE A 356 -0.33 -7.93 -4.55
N GLY A 357 -1.39 -7.54 -3.83
CA GLY A 357 -2.63 -7.04 -4.42
C GLY A 357 -2.46 -5.68 -5.11
N VAL A 358 -1.74 -4.75 -4.48
CA VAL A 358 -1.44 -3.42 -5.09
C VAL A 358 -0.71 -3.58 -6.43
N ILE A 359 0.28 -4.48 -6.50
CA ILE A 359 1.00 -4.75 -7.74
C ILE A 359 0.07 -5.37 -8.78
N ALA A 360 -0.78 -6.33 -8.37
CA ALA A 360 -1.73 -6.96 -9.28
C ALA A 360 -2.68 -5.92 -9.90
N ILE A 361 -3.26 -5.03 -9.10
CA ILE A 361 -4.09 -3.92 -9.59
C ILE A 361 -3.29 -3.00 -10.49
N THR A 362 -2.07 -2.63 -10.10
CA THR A 362 -1.20 -1.76 -10.91
C THR A 362 -1.01 -2.35 -12.31
N VAL A 363 -0.65 -3.63 -12.40
CA VAL A 363 -0.45 -4.30 -13.70
C VAL A 363 -1.76 -4.40 -14.47
N LYS A 364 -2.85 -4.83 -13.83
CA LYS A 364 -4.19 -4.91 -14.45
C LYS A 364 -4.56 -3.57 -15.09
N GLN A 365 -4.48 -2.47 -14.35
CA GLN A 365 -4.87 -1.16 -14.87
C GLN A 365 -3.93 -0.65 -15.98
N LEU A 366 -2.65 -0.98 -15.91
CA LEU A 366 -1.71 -0.67 -17.01
C LEU A 366 -2.07 -1.40 -18.31
N PHE A 367 -2.56 -2.63 -18.24
CA PHE A 367 -3.02 -3.37 -19.41
C PHE A 367 -4.39 -2.88 -19.89
N ASN A 368 -5.32 -2.56 -19.00
CA ASN A 368 -6.63 -1.99 -19.36
C ASN A 368 -6.53 -0.66 -20.11
N MET A 369 -5.44 0.11 -19.94
CA MET A 369 -5.19 1.32 -20.71
C MET A 369 -4.79 1.04 -22.18
N LEU A 370 -4.57 -0.22 -22.56
CA LEU A 370 -4.20 -0.63 -23.92
C LEU A 370 -5.36 -1.28 -24.66
N GLU A 371 -6.34 -1.80 -23.93
CA GLU A 371 -7.61 -2.31 -24.46
C GLU A 371 -8.55 -1.16 -24.80
#